data_9651c682f87e00cfba34d44542b835ff
#
_entry.id   9651c682f87e00cfba34d44542b835ff
#
_cell.length_a   1.000
_cell.length_b   1.000
_cell.length_c   1.000
_cell.angle_alpha   90.00
_cell.angle_beta   90.00
_cell.angle_gamma   90.00
#
_symmetry.space_group_name_H-M   'P 1'
#
loop_
_entity.id
_entity.type
_entity.pdbx_description
1 polymer ?
#
loop_
_entity_poly.entity_id
_entity_poly.type
_entity_poly.pdbx_seq_one_letter_code
_entity_poly.pdbx_strand_id
1 'polypeptide(L)'
;MPAANLQETLDRSGNVVDLLRNSQIGAYIYPVVPAEFTNWRREQRAWRDSVVLYDQSHHMVNLFIEGPDAIKLVAETGINTVSNFPVGRAKQFVPVTPAGYVIGDGILFHEEENRVVFVGRAPAANWLQFQAETGGYNVEVTKDDRSPSRPYGRAVTRKYWRFQIQGPNAWPVIEKINGGPVEDVKFFHMSWLNVGDERVRTLRHGMAGAPGLELWGPYETYEKVRETILAAGAEFGMEPVGSRAYSSNTLESGWIPSPLPAIYTGEELRPYREWLGADSYEAVNALAGSYVSDDIEDYYLTPWALGYGNFVKFDHDFIGRDALEAVDPESQRRKVTLEWNADDMATIAASVFDPKGPGYQFFDLPNANYGSSNYDSVLDADGNLVGLSMFTGYSANERRALSLATVNPDVPIGAEVTVVWGEPDGGTRKTSVEPHNQFPARAVVSPVPYSEVPRKEYHSGWRTTQFAAS
;
A
#
# COMPACT_ATOMS: atom_id res chain seq x y z
N MET A 1 12.97 -6.96 -31.97
CA MET A 1 13.19 -7.74 -30.74
C MET A 1 12.42 -7.03 -29.62
N PRO A 2 11.88 -7.74 -28.61
CA PRO A 2 11.32 -7.07 -27.44
C PRO A 2 12.36 -6.18 -26.76
N ALA A 3 11.94 -5.21 -25.94
CA ALA A 3 12.85 -4.42 -25.13
C ALA A 3 13.49 -5.32 -24.06
N ALA A 4 14.74 -5.07 -23.70
CA ALA A 4 15.43 -5.83 -22.66
C ALA A 4 15.19 -5.27 -21.27
N ASN A 5 14.98 -3.96 -21.15
CA ASN A 5 14.83 -3.25 -19.89
C ASN A 5 13.82 -2.10 -20.01
N LEU A 6 13.54 -1.45 -18.85
CA LEU A 6 12.61 -0.33 -18.80
C LEU A 6 13.09 0.83 -19.68
N GLN A 7 14.39 1.20 -19.66
CA GLN A 7 14.89 2.32 -20.46
C GLN A 7 14.62 2.12 -21.94
N GLU A 8 14.93 0.93 -22.48
CA GLU A 8 14.60 0.62 -23.88
C GLU A 8 13.10 0.67 -24.19
N THR A 9 12.27 0.30 -23.22
CA THR A 9 10.82 0.40 -23.35
C THR A 9 10.37 1.85 -23.47
N LEU A 10 10.93 2.73 -22.63
CA LEU A 10 10.67 4.17 -22.67
C LEU A 10 11.16 4.81 -23.97
N ASP A 11 12.39 4.51 -24.40
CA ASP A 11 12.97 5.04 -25.63
C ASP A 11 12.13 4.70 -26.89
N ARG A 12 11.39 3.59 -26.84
CA ARG A 12 10.51 3.13 -27.95
C ARG A 12 9.08 3.67 -27.88
N SER A 13 8.64 4.11 -26.70
CA SER A 13 7.22 4.45 -26.49
C SER A 13 6.83 5.83 -27.01
N GLY A 14 7.78 6.75 -27.15
CA GLY A 14 7.55 8.15 -27.50
C GLY A 14 6.98 8.99 -26.34
N ASN A 15 5.96 8.53 -25.63
CA ASN A 15 5.43 9.17 -24.43
C ASN A 15 5.16 8.12 -23.33
N VAL A 16 5.67 8.38 -22.14
CA VAL A 16 5.57 7.47 -20.99
C VAL A 16 4.14 7.38 -20.46
N VAL A 17 3.42 8.49 -20.43
CA VAL A 17 2.04 8.53 -19.96
C VAL A 17 1.16 7.66 -20.86
N ASP A 18 1.29 7.80 -22.18
CA ASP A 18 0.56 6.98 -23.14
C ASP A 18 0.87 5.48 -22.99
N LEU A 19 2.17 5.16 -22.75
CA LEU A 19 2.60 3.78 -22.50
C LEU A 19 1.86 3.20 -21.30
N LEU A 20 1.90 3.87 -20.16
CA LEU A 20 1.33 3.39 -18.91
C LEU A 20 -0.22 3.43 -18.90
N ARG A 21 -0.83 4.45 -19.52
CA ARG A 21 -2.29 4.55 -19.64
C ARG A 21 -2.88 3.48 -20.54
N ASN A 22 -2.11 2.93 -21.46
CA ASN A 22 -2.53 1.84 -22.36
C ASN A 22 -1.94 0.49 -21.99
N SER A 23 -1.38 0.34 -20.78
CA SER A 23 -0.85 -0.91 -20.29
C SER A 23 -1.91 -2.01 -20.24
N GLN A 24 -1.55 -3.21 -20.72
CA GLN A 24 -2.45 -4.35 -20.81
C GLN A 24 -2.41 -5.26 -19.58
N ILE A 25 -1.66 -4.87 -18.52
CA ILE A 25 -1.52 -5.70 -17.32
C ILE A 25 -2.82 -5.80 -16.50
N GLY A 26 -3.71 -4.80 -16.62
CA GLY A 26 -4.95 -4.73 -15.87
C GLY A 26 -4.77 -4.24 -14.42
N ALA A 27 -5.87 -4.20 -13.68
CA ALA A 27 -5.85 -3.83 -12.27
C ALA A 27 -5.09 -4.86 -11.42
N TYR A 28 -4.54 -4.40 -10.30
CA TYR A 28 -3.89 -5.27 -9.34
C TYR A 28 -4.89 -6.28 -8.74
N ILE A 29 -4.51 -7.56 -8.75
CA ILE A 29 -5.22 -8.61 -8.05
C ILE A 29 -4.32 -9.16 -6.96
N TYR A 30 -4.83 -9.27 -5.75
CA TYR A 30 -4.13 -9.87 -4.62
C TYR A 30 -3.87 -11.36 -4.91
N PRO A 31 -2.61 -11.79 -4.96
CA PRO A 31 -2.29 -13.13 -5.48
C PRO A 31 -2.58 -14.24 -4.47
N VAL A 32 -2.90 -15.43 -4.96
CA VAL A 32 -3.03 -16.72 -4.25
C VAL A 32 -4.24 -16.80 -3.30
N VAL A 33 -4.46 -15.79 -2.47
CA VAL A 33 -5.58 -15.78 -1.51
C VAL A 33 -6.92 -15.79 -2.25
N PRO A 34 -7.88 -16.64 -1.86
CA PRO A 34 -9.23 -16.64 -2.45
C PRO A 34 -9.87 -15.25 -2.43
N ALA A 35 -10.76 -14.97 -3.38
CA ALA A 35 -11.47 -13.70 -3.43
C ALA A 35 -12.27 -13.44 -2.13
N GLU A 36 -12.94 -14.46 -1.63
CA GLU A 36 -13.74 -14.44 -0.41
C GLU A 36 -13.69 -15.82 0.26
N PHE A 37 -13.73 -15.84 1.58
CA PHE A 37 -13.97 -17.07 2.38
C PHE A 37 -15.42 -17.19 2.80
N THR A 38 -16.03 -16.05 3.13
CA THR A 38 -17.47 -15.93 3.44
C THR A 38 -18.12 -14.95 2.46
N ASN A 39 -18.11 -13.66 2.77
CA ASN A 39 -18.38 -12.58 1.86
C ASN A 39 -17.60 -11.35 2.35
N TRP A 40 -17.13 -10.52 1.41
CA TRP A 40 -16.25 -9.41 1.71
C TRP A 40 -16.83 -8.40 2.74
N ARG A 41 -18.15 -8.24 2.82
CA ARG A 41 -18.79 -7.34 3.80
C ARG A 41 -18.68 -7.89 5.22
N ARG A 42 -18.85 -9.21 5.39
CA ARG A 42 -18.67 -9.87 6.68
C ARG A 42 -17.21 -9.85 7.10
N GLU A 43 -16.32 -10.12 6.18
CA GLU A 43 -14.87 -10.09 6.40
C GLU A 43 -14.39 -8.69 6.78
N GLN A 44 -14.91 -7.62 6.12
CA GLN A 44 -14.63 -6.25 6.54
C GLN A 44 -15.13 -5.95 7.96
N ARG A 45 -16.33 -6.36 8.32
CA ARG A 45 -16.86 -6.13 9.68
C ARG A 45 -16.05 -6.84 10.73
N ALA A 46 -15.51 -8.01 10.43
CA ALA A 46 -14.83 -8.83 11.42
C ALA A 46 -13.58 -8.15 12.02
N TRP A 47 -12.83 -7.34 11.27
CA TRP A 47 -11.69 -6.61 11.87
C TRP A 47 -12.11 -5.48 12.80
N ARG A 48 -13.38 -5.05 12.77
CA ARG A 48 -13.95 -4.07 13.69
C ARG A 48 -14.70 -4.71 14.84
N ASP A 49 -15.45 -5.78 14.60
CA ASP A 49 -16.41 -6.33 15.53
C ASP A 49 -15.89 -7.57 16.28
N SER A 50 -14.90 -8.28 15.73
CA SER A 50 -14.37 -9.52 16.30
C SER A 50 -12.86 -9.66 16.10
N VAL A 51 -12.43 -10.55 15.21
CA VAL A 51 -11.02 -10.76 14.87
C VAL A 51 -10.89 -11.36 13.48
N VAL A 52 -9.82 -10.99 12.77
CA VAL A 52 -9.51 -11.53 11.45
C VAL A 52 -8.13 -12.16 11.40
N LEU A 53 -7.94 -13.05 10.43
CA LEU A 53 -6.67 -13.54 9.97
C LEU A 53 -6.43 -13.03 8.53
N TYR A 54 -5.42 -12.17 8.36
CA TYR A 54 -4.91 -11.80 7.04
C TYR A 54 -3.77 -12.72 6.65
N ASP A 55 -3.84 -13.25 5.44
CA ASP A 55 -2.71 -13.95 4.82
C ASP A 55 -1.94 -12.99 3.91
N GLN A 56 -0.76 -12.60 4.33
CA GLN A 56 0.10 -11.64 3.65
C GLN A 56 1.28 -12.33 2.93
N SER A 57 1.27 -13.66 2.85
CA SER A 57 2.42 -14.45 2.43
C SER A 57 2.84 -14.24 0.98
N HIS A 58 1.95 -13.78 0.09
CA HIS A 58 2.21 -13.82 -1.35
C HIS A 58 2.26 -12.48 -2.07
N HIS A 59 1.79 -11.39 -1.45
CA HIS A 59 1.62 -10.11 -2.17
C HIS A 59 2.76 -9.10 -1.97
N MET A 60 3.63 -9.33 -0.98
CA MET A 60 4.79 -8.48 -0.69
C MET A 60 6.11 -9.20 -0.98
N VAL A 61 7.12 -8.41 -1.29
CA VAL A 61 8.51 -8.86 -1.38
C VAL A 61 9.11 -8.86 0.03
N ASN A 62 9.88 -9.92 0.38
CA ASN A 62 10.83 -9.84 1.47
C ASN A 62 12.23 -9.71 0.84
N LEU A 63 12.95 -8.64 1.15
CA LEU A 63 14.33 -8.44 0.73
C LEU A 63 15.23 -8.56 1.96
N PHE A 64 16.00 -9.64 2.03
CA PHE A 64 16.97 -9.87 3.09
C PHE A 64 18.26 -9.15 2.74
N ILE A 65 18.75 -8.30 3.63
CA ILE A 65 19.97 -7.50 3.50
C ILE A 65 20.88 -7.90 4.64
N GLU A 66 21.96 -8.61 4.33
CA GLU A 66 22.87 -9.20 5.31
C GLU A 66 24.29 -8.68 5.09
N GLY A 67 24.89 -8.12 6.13
CA GLY A 67 26.26 -7.59 6.07
C GLY A 67 26.46 -6.36 6.96
N PRO A 68 27.74 -5.97 7.18
CA PRO A 68 28.06 -4.87 8.08
C PRO A 68 27.52 -3.52 7.63
N ASP A 69 27.23 -3.34 6.32
CA ASP A 69 26.70 -2.10 5.78
C ASP A 69 25.16 -2.11 5.63
N ALA A 70 24.44 -3.11 6.18
CA ALA A 70 22.99 -3.21 6.04
C ALA A 70 22.27 -1.96 6.58
N ILE A 71 22.64 -1.44 7.74
CA ILE A 71 22.07 -0.21 8.32
C ILE A 71 22.47 1.03 7.52
N LYS A 72 23.73 1.09 7.04
CA LYS A 72 24.21 2.18 6.20
C LYS A 72 23.42 2.27 4.90
N LEU A 73 23.21 1.14 4.21
CA LEU A 73 22.43 1.09 2.97
C LEU A 73 21.01 1.65 3.18
N VAL A 74 20.28 1.20 4.19
CA VAL A 74 18.90 1.67 4.42
C VAL A 74 18.85 3.12 4.92
N ALA A 75 19.90 3.60 5.60
CA ALA A 75 20.00 5.01 5.99
C ALA A 75 20.21 5.92 4.75
N GLU A 76 21.16 5.59 3.90
CA GLU A 76 21.52 6.41 2.74
C GLU A 76 20.49 6.37 1.61
N THR A 77 19.54 5.41 1.65
CA THR A 77 18.50 5.24 0.63
C THR A 77 17.10 5.60 1.06
N GLY A 78 16.87 5.95 2.32
CA GLY A 78 15.56 6.28 2.87
C GLY A 78 15.53 7.58 3.65
N ILE A 79 14.39 8.27 3.63
CA ILE A 79 14.19 9.54 4.35
C ILE A 79 14.11 9.39 5.87
N ASN A 80 14.00 8.15 6.36
CA ASN A 80 13.74 7.84 7.76
C ASN A 80 15.03 7.75 8.57
N THR A 81 15.08 8.39 9.73
CA THR A 81 16.24 8.23 10.64
C THR A 81 16.45 6.78 11.07
N VAL A 82 17.70 6.36 11.13
CA VAL A 82 18.11 5.07 11.72
C VAL A 82 18.67 5.20 13.13
N SER A 83 18.76 6.42 13.68
CA SER A 83 19.32 6.69 15.01
C SER A 83 18.61 5.93 16.17
N ASN A 84 17.36 5.54 15.96
CA ASN A 84 16.54 4.80 16.91
C ASN A 84 16.02 3.48 16.30
N PHE A 85 16.88 2.76 15.59
CA PHE A 85 16.56 1.50 14.92
C PHE A 85 17.43 0.34 15.45
N PRO A 86 17.30 -0.04 16.73
CA PRO A 86 18.02 -1.18 17.30
C PRO A 86 17.43 -2.51 16.81
N VAL A 87 18.18 -3.61 17.02
CA VAL A 87 17.67 -4.97 16.82
C VAL A 87 16.36 -5.17 17.60
N GLY A 88 15.42 -5.85 16.99
CA GLY A 88 14.08 -6.07 17.56
C GLY A 88 13.10 -4.94 17.29
N ARG A 89 13.44 -3.98 16.42
CA ARG A 89 12.54 -2.90 16.00
C ARG A 89 12.26 -2.91 14.51
N ALA A 90 11.03 -2.51 14.14
CA ALA A 90 10.67 -2.20 12.76
C ALA A 90 10.58 -0.68 12.54
N LYS A 91 10.68 -0.27 11.28
CA LYS A 91 10.51 1.13 10.84
C LYS A 91 9.82 1.21 9.50
N GLN A 92 9.04 2.27 9.31
CA GLN A 92 8.64 2.69 7.96
C GLN A 92 9.91 2.99 7.15
N PHE A 93 9.89 2.68 5.87
CA PHE A 93 10.95 3.00 4.92
C PHE A 93 10.34 3.64 3.69
N VAL A 94 10.83 4.80 3.32
CA VAL A 94 10.35 5.56 2.16
C VAL A 94 11.56 6.05 1.37
N PRO A 95 11.93 5.37 0.28
CA PRO A 95 12.94 5.86 -0.63
C PRO A 95 12.38 6.93 -1.56
N VAL A 96 13.23 7.91 -1.87
CA VAL A 96 12.93 8.98 -2.83
C VAL A 96 13.99 9.04 -3.91
N THR A 97 13.66 9.67 -5.03
CA THR A 97 14.59 10.00 -6.11
C THR A 97 15.54 11.14 -5.70
N PRO A 98 16.63 11.40 -6.44
CA PRO A 98 17.44 12.60 -6.24
C PRO A 98 16.64 13.91 -6.28
N ALA A 99 15.52 13.95 -7.02
CA ALA A 99 14.59 15.08 -7.07
C ALA A 99 13.59 15.13 -5.90
N GLY A 100 13.64 14.20 -4.94
CA GLY A 100 12.81 14.19 -3.74
C GLY A 100 11.41 13.55 -3.91
N TYR A 101 11.10 12.92 -5.02
CA TYR A 101 9.82 12.25 -5.25
C TYR A 101 9.87 10.79 -4.78
N VAL A 102 8.74 10.30 -4.27
CA VAL A 102 8.64 8.96 -3.69
C VAL A 102 8.74 7.86 -4.76
N ILE A 103 9.62 6.88 -4.52
CA ILE A 103 9.74 5.67 -5.35
C ILE A 103 8.74 4.60 -4.87
N GLY A 104 8.55 4.49 -3.58
CA GLY A 104 7.65 3.53 -2.96
C GLY A 104 7.80 3.56 -1.44
N ASP A 105 7.24 2.55 -0.78
CA ASP A 105 7.36 2.42 0.67
C ASP A 105 7.34 0.96 1.11
N GLY A 106 7.65 0.74 2.38
CA GLY A 106 7.59 -0.55 3.04
C GLY A 106 8.05 -0.47 4.50
N ILE A 107 8.29 -1.61 5.09
CA ILE A 107 8.72 -1.71 6.48
C ILE A 107 10.07 -2.41 6.52
N LEU A 108 11.00 -1.84 7.28
CA LEU A 108 12.27 -2.45 7.65
C LEU A 108 12.13 -3.17 8.99
N PHE A 109 12.65 -4.38 9.06
CA PHE A 109 12.74 -5.20 10.27
C PHE A 109 14.22 -5.39 10.60
N HIS A 110 14.71 -4.83 11.70
CA HIS A 110 16.07 -5.05 12.18
C HIS A 110 16.09 -6.34 13.01
N GLU A 111 16.27 -7.47 12.33
CA GLU A 111 16.13 -8.79 12.94
C GLU A 111 17.36 -9.21 13.76
N GLU A 112 18.56 -8.85 13.28
CA GLU A 112 19.86 -9.19 13.88
C GLU A 112 20.87 -8.07 13.60
N GLU A 113 21.99 -8.01 14.29
CA GLU A 113 22.98 -6.92 14.23
C GLU A 113 23.37 -6.52 12.79
N ASN A 114 23.57 -7.52 11.90
CA ASN A 114 23.95 -7.32 10.51
C ASN A 114 22.86 -7.80 9.53
N ARG A 115 21.61 -7.82 9.99
CA ARG A 115 20.51 -8.30 9.16
C ARG A 115 19.28 -7.41 9.28
N VAL A 116 18.93 -6.81 8.16
CA VAL A 116 17.70 -6.05 7.98
C VAL A 116 16.84 -6.74 6.90
N VAL A 117 15.54 -6.87 7.15
CA VAL A 117 14.60 -7.38 6.15
C VAL A 117 13.68 -6.24 5.75
N PHE A 118 13.64 -5.92 4.47
CA PHE A 118 12.61 -5.04 3.92
C PHE A 118 11.39 -5.87 3.52
N VAL A 119 10.21 -5.39 3.87
CA VAL A 119 8.92 -5.97 3.48
C VAL A 119 8.05 -4.90 2.87
N GLY A 120 7.65 -5.10 1.62
CA GLY A 120 6.85 -4.11 0.92
C GLY A 120 6.59 -4.45 -0.54
N ARG A 121 6.22 -3.45 -1.31
CA ARG A 121 5.99 -3.60 -2.75
C ARG A 121 7.28 -3.57 -3.55
N ALA A 122 7.20 -4.05 -4.79
CA ALA A 122 8.35 -4.20 -5.68
C ALA A 122 9.16 -2.91 -5.89
N PRO A 123 8.59 -1.71 -6.09
CA PRO A 123 9.41 -0.53 -6.39
C PRO A 123 10.46 -0.19 -5.34
N ALA A 124 10.09 -0.16 -4.05
CA ALA A 124 11.05 0.11 -2.98
C ALA A 124 12.05 -1.05 -2.79
N ALA A 125 11.60 -2.31 -2.98
CA ALA A 125 12.48 -3.47 -2.92
C ALA A 125 13.51 -3.47 -4.06
N ASN A 126 13.07 -3.16 -5.29
CA ASN A 126 13.94 -3.08 -6.47
C ASN A 126 14.96 -1.96 -6.32
N TRP A 127 14.52 -0.80 -5.80
CA TRP A 127 15.43 0.31 -5.52
C TRP A 127 16.52 -0.07 -4.51
N LEU A 128 16.15 -0.68 -3.39
CA LEU A 128 17.11 -1.16 -2.39
C LEU A 128 18.08 -2.20 -2.95
N GLN A 129 17.58 -3.14 -3.74
CA GLN A 129 18.41 -4.15 -4.38
C GLN A 129 19.40 -3.51 -5.35
N PHE A 130 18.93 -2.59 -6.21
CA PHE A 130 19.80 -1.86 -7.14
C PHE A 130 20.92 -1.11 -6.41
N GLN A 131 20.57 -0.38 -5.33
CA GLN A 131 21.55 0.37 -4.55
C GLN A 131 22.55 -0.57 -3.85
N ALA A 132 22.10 -1.71 -3.34
CA ALA A 132 22.98 -2.71 -2.75
C ALA A 132 23.98 -3.28 -3.75
N GLU A 133 23.53 -3.55 -4.98
CA GLU A 133 24.36 -4.14 -6.05
C GLU A 133 25.34 -3.14 -6.69
N THR A 134 25.01 -1.84 -6.71
CA THR A 134 25.77 -0.81 -7.45
C THR A 134 26.44 0.23 -6.57
N GLY A 135 25.99 0.42 -5.34
CA GLY A 135 26.46 1.48 -4.43
C GLY A 135 27.73 1.15 -3.64
N GLY A 136 28.32 -0.04 -3.83
CA GLY A 136 29.57 -0.43 -3.16
C GLY A 136 29.44 -0.78 -1.68
N TYR A 137 28.26 -1.16 -1.23
CA TYR A 137 27.99 -1.61 0.15
C TYR A 137 28.47 -3.05 0.36
N ASN A 138 29.02 -3.31 1.55
CA ASN A 138 29.39 -4.67 1.95
C ASN A 138 28.19 -5.40 2.52
N VAL A 139 27.29 -5.81 1.63
CA VAL A 139 26.07 -6.57 1.92
C VAL A 139 25.83 -7.65 0.89
N GLU A 140 25.19 -8.73 1.33
CA GLU A 140 24.56 -9.72 0.46
C GLU A 140 23.05 -9.50 0.48
N VAL A 141 22.41 -9.55 -0.69
CA VAL A 141 20.97 -9.36 -0.81
C VAL A 141 20.32 -10.61 -1.38
N THR A 142 19.33 -11.12 -0.66
CA THR A 142 18.48 -12.22 -1.12
C THR A 142 17.03 -11.74 -1.24
N LYS A 143 16.46 -11.93 -2.42
CA LYS A 143 15.05 -11.59 -2.67
C LYS A 143 14.15 -12.82 -2.54
N ASP A 144 13.18 -12.75 -1.64
CA ASP A 144 12.04 -13.65 -1.56
C ASP A 144 10.87 -12.94 -2.23
N ASP A 145 10.71 -13.19 -3.55
CA ASP A 145 9.82 -12.40 -4.38
C ASP A 145 8.35 -12.77 -4.17
N ARG A 146 7.49 -11.78 -4.38
CA ARG A 146 6.04 -11.94 -4.34
C ARG A 146 5.53 -12.87 -5.45
N SER A 147 4.40 -13.51 -5.23
CA SER A 147 3.69 -14.17 -6.30
C SER A 147 3.11 -13.14 -7.29
N PRO A 148 3.20 -13.35 -8.60
CA PRO A 148 2.65 -12.41 -9.55
C PRO A 148 1.13 -12.37 -9.47
N SER A 149 0.55 -11.18 -9.57
CA SER A 149 -0.89 -11.03 -9.67
C SER A 149 -1.39 -11.13 -11.11
N ARG A 150 -0.53 -10.76 -12.08
CA ARG A 150 -0.81 -10.85 -13.52
C ARG A 150 0.47 -11.16 -14.31
N PRO A 151 0.39 -11.89 -15.43
CA PRO A 151 -0.74 -12.77 -15.81
C PRO A 151 -1.04 -13.75 -14.69
N TYR A 152 -2.20 -14.37 -14.67
CA TYR A 152 -2.54 -15.36 -13.65
C TYR A 152 -1.45 -16.40 -13.55
N GLY A 153 -0.56 -16.20 -12.62
CA GLY A 153 0.56 -17.05 -12.34
C GLY A 153 0.23 -17.99 -11.20
N ARG A 154 0.98 -19.07 -11.15
CA ARG A 154 1.03 -19.90 -9.96
C ARG A 154 1.78 -19.17 -8.85
N ALA A 155 1.46 -19.51 -7.61
CA ALA A 155 2.22 -19.07 -6.47
C ALA A 155 3.71 -19.42 -6.66
N VAL A 156 4.59 -18.51 -6.33
CA VAL A 156 6.02 -18.80 -6.22
C VAL A 156 6.29 -19.48 -4.89
N THR A 157 7.37 -20.28 -4.81
CA THR A 157 7.84 -20.81 -3.54
C THR A 157 8.39 -19.68 -2.71
N ARG A 158 7.80 -19.46 -1.54
CA ARG A 158 8.22 -18.42 -0.60
C ARG A 158 9.25 -18.97 0.39
N LYS A 159 10.10 -18.09 0.92
CA LYS A 159 10.95 -18.40 2.07
C LYS A 159 10.18 -18.25 3.38
N TYR A 160 9.34 -17.20 3.48
CA TYR A 160 8.53 -16.92 4.66
C TYR A 160 7.06 -16.89 4.33
N TRP A 161 6.23 -17.41 5.23
CA TRP A 161 4.84 -17.02 5.35
C TRP A 161 4.72 -15.79 6.24
N ARG A 162 3.62 -15.06 6.06
CA ARG A 162 3.30 -13.87 6.85
C ARG A 162 1.81 -13.81 7.08
N PHE A 163 1.41 -13.75 8.37
CA PHE A 163 0.03 -13.60 8.78
C PHE A 163 -0.13 -12.37 9.66
N GLN A 164 -1.37 -11.84 9.73
CA GLN A 164 -1.71 -10.82 10.70
C GLN A 164 -3.01 -11.17 11.39
N ILE A 165 -3.00 -11.22 12.74
CA ILE A 165 -4.19 -11.37 13.58
C ILE A 165 -4.57 -9.98 14.04
N GLN A 166 -5.82 -9.55 13.76
CA GLN A 166 -6.24 -8.19 14.05
C GLN A 166 -7.72 -8.09 14.38
N GLY A 167 -8.07 -7.23 15.34
CA GLY A 167 -9.42 -6.95 15.76
C GLY A 167 -9.55 -6.83 17.28
N PRO A 168 -10.74 -6.45 17.81
CA PRO A 168 -10.96 -6.34 19.25
C PRO A 168 -10.66 -7.64 20.01
N ASN A 169 -10.93 -8.79 19.40
CA ASN A 169 -10.70 -10.12 19.99
C ASN A 169 -9.33 -10.72 19.59
N ALA A 170 -8.41 -9.95 19.03
CA ALA A 170 -7.11 -10.47 18.61
C ALA A 170 -6.27 -10.97 19.79
N TRP A 171 -6.30 -10.24 20.91
CA TRP A 171 -5.46 -10.55 22.06
C TRP A 171 -5.79 -11.90 22.71
N PRO A 172 -7.07 -12.22 23.03
CA PRO A 172 -7.44 -13.56 23.52
C PRO A 172 -7.01 -14.70 22.58
N VAL A 173 -7.09 -14.51 21.27
CA VAL A 173 -6.61 -15.51 20.31
C VAL A 173 -5.09 -15.68 20.41
N ILE A 174 -4.35 -14.57 20.48
CA ILE A 174 -2.89 -14.56 20.57
C ILE A 174 -2.43 -15.29 21.85
N GLU A 175 -3.03 -15.00 23.01
CA GLU A 175 -2.72 -15.69 24.24
C GLU A 175 -3.07 -17.18 24.20
N LYS A 176 -4.18 -17.53 23.56
CA LYS A 176 -4.57 -18.94 23.40
C LYS A 176 -3.58 -19.72 22.53
N ILE A 177 -3.17 -19.19 21.38
CA ILE A 177 -2.18 -19.89 20.53
C ILE A 177 -0.80 -19.97 21.18
N ASN A 178 -0.45 -18.99 22.03
CA ASN A 178 0.81 -18.99 22.80
C ASN A 178 0.79 -19.95 24.00
N GLY A 179 -0.39 -20.42 24.39
CA GLY A 179 -0.54 -21.24 25.60
C GLY A 179 -0.45 -20.46 26.90
N GLY A 180 -0.62 -19.15 26.89
CA GLY A 180 -0.60 -18.26 28.05
C GLY A 180 -0.25 -16.81 27.67
N PRO A 181 -0.02 -15.94 28.68
CA PRO A 181 0.28 -14.54 28.46
C PRO A 181 1.45 -14.32 27.52
N VAL A 182 1.39 -13.24 26.74
CA VAL A 182 2.45 -12.82 25.84
C VAL A 182 3.11 -11.53 26.32
N GLU A 183 4.34 -11.32 25.90
CA GLU A 183 5.06 -10.08 26.21
C GLU A 183 4.35 -8.87 25.59
N ASP A 184 4.09 -7.84 26.41
CA ASP A 184 3.60 -6.56 25.91
C ASP A 184 4.78 -5.75 25.34
N VAL A 185 4.89 -5.72 24.03
CA VAL A 185 5.90 -4.94 23.33
C VAL A 185 5.30 -3.63 22.79
N LYS A 186 6.14 -2.60 22.66
CA LYS A 186 5.73 -1.33 22.09
C LYS A 186 5.40 -1.47 20.59
N PHE A 187 4.63 -0.52 20.09
CA PHE A 187 4.33 -0.43 18.64
C PHE A 187 5.63 -0.42 17.82
N PHE A 188 5.64 -1.17 16.72
CA PHE A 188 6.79 -1.41 15.86
C PHE A 188 7.99 -2.08 16.56
N HIS A 189 7.74 -2.82 17.63
CA HIS A 189 8.73 -3.70 18.24
C HIS A 189 8.39 -5.16 17.97
N MET A 190 9.43 -5.93 17.76
CA MET A 190 9.36 -7.37 17.53
C MET A 190 9.46 -8.16 18.82
N SER A 191 8.82 -9.32 18.85
CA SER A 191 8.98 -10.33 19.90
C SER A 191 8.87 -11.73 19.31
N TRP A 192 8.72 -12.71 20.18
CA TRP A 192 8.50 -14.10 19.82
C TRP A 192 7.20 -14.61 20.42
N LEU A 193 6.53 -15.49 19.67
CA LEU A 193 5.29 -16.13 20.06
C LEU A 193 5.39 -17.62 19.76
N ASN A 194 4.68 -18.45 20.53
CA ASN A 194 4.46 -19.84 20.18
C ASN A 194 3.09 -19.97 19.51
N VAL A 195 3.05 -20.69 18.38
CA VAL A 195 1.80 -21.12 17.73
C VAL A 195 1.79 -22.64 17.76
N GLY A 196 1.19 -23.20 18.81
CA GLY A 196 1.39 -24.60 19.15
C GLY A 196 2.87 -24.89 19.43
N ASP A 197 3.48 -25.78 18.65
CA ASP A 197 4.91 -26.15 18.78
C ASP A 197 5.85 -25.24 18.00
N GLU A 198 5.30 -24.36 17.15
CA GLU A 198 6.11 -23.48 16.29
C GLU A 198 6.43 -22.16 17.00
N ARG A 199 7.72 -21.83 17.08
CA ARG A 199 8.15 -20.53 17.58
C ARG A 199 8.32 -19.55 16.44
N VAL A 200 7.49 -18.49 16.40
CA VAL A 200 7.39 -17.53 15.30
C VAL A 200 7.79 -16.13 15.73
N ARG A 201 8.30 -15.34 14.84
CA ARG A 201 8.55 -13.91 15.02
C ARG A 201 7.24 -13.14 14.99
N THR A 202 7.17 -12.05 15.74
CA THR A 202 6.01 -11.15 15.75
C THR A 202 6.44 -9.69 15.69
N LEU A 203 5.53 -8.85 15.16
CA LEU A 203 5.62 -7.40 15.20
C LEU A 203 4.31 -6.84 15.77
N ARG A 204 4.38 -5.94 16.74
CA ARG A 204 3.20 -5.18 17.15
C ARG A 204 2.87 -4.12 16.11
N HIS A 205 1.91 -4.45 15.28
CA HIS A 205 1.45 -3.63 14.16
C HIS A 205 0.00 -3.98 13.83
N GLY A 206 -0.75 -3.05 13.23
CA GLY A 206 -2.13 -3.27 12.83
C GLY A 206 -2.48 -2.51 11.55
N MET A 207 -2.77 -3.22 10.46
CA MET A 207 -3.09 -2.61 9.16
C MET A 207 -4.45 -1.91 9.14
N ALA A 208 -5.47 -2.48 9.75
CA ALA A 208 -6.80 -1.87 9.82
C ALA A 208 -6.97 -0.92 11.03
N GLY A 209 -5.88 -0.59 11.73
CA GLY A 209 -5.93 0.26 12.90
C GLY A 209 -6.67 -0.35 14.08
N ALA A 210 -6.62 -1.68 14.22
CA ALA A 210 -7.17 -2.43 15.33
C ALA A 210 -6.06 -3.21 16.07
N PRO A 211 -6.31 -3.70 17.29
CA PRO A 211 -5.31 -4.47 18.05
C PRO A 211 -4.86 -5.72 17.32
N GLY A 212 -3.59 -6.09 17.48
CA GLY A 212 -3.10 -7.36 16.95
C GLY A 212 -1.60 -7.41 16.76
N LEU A 213 -1.17 -8.51 16.17
CA LEU A 213 0.22 -8.80 15.84
C LEU A 213 0.32 -9.28 14.38
N GLU A 214 1.39 -8.89 13.73
CA GLU A 214 1.88 -9.52 12.52
C GLU A 214 2.84 -10.64 12.91
N LEU A 215 2.73 -11.79 12.24
CA LEU A 215 3.50 -12.99 12.49
C LEU A 215 4.18 -13.47 11.22
N TRP A 216 5.40 -14.02 11.34
CA TRP A 216 6.07 -14.65 10.20
C TRP A 216 7.00 -15.77 10.64
N GLY A 217 7.26 -16.67 9.72
CA GLY A 217 8.12 -17.81 9.92
C GLY A 217 8.44 -18.55 8.63
N PRO A 218 9.22 -19.64 8.71
CA PRO A 218 9.59 -20.47 7.56
C PRO A 218 8.37 -21.02 6.82
N TYR A 219 8.35 -20.93 5.49
CA TYR A 219 7.18 -21.25 4.67
C TYR A 219 6.71 -22.72 4.81
N GLU A 220 7.59 -23.64 5.14
CA GLU A 220 7.26 -25.03 5.40
C GLU A 220 6.29 -25.26 6.56
N THR A 221 6.16 -24.29 7.47
CA THR A 221 5.22 -24.35 8.60
C THR A 221 3.88 -23.65 8.33
N TYR A 222 3.68 -23.10 7.13
CA TYR A 222 2.53 -22.28 6.73
C TYR A 222 1.17 -22.92 7.09
N GLU A 223 0.91 -24.14 6.59
CA GLU A 223 -0.40 -24.79 6.78
C GLU A 223 -0.66 -25.08 8.26
N LYS A 224 0.33 -25.66 8.95
CA LYS A 224 0.23 -25.99 10.37
C LYS A 224 -0.09 -24.77 11.22
N VAL A 225 0.63 -23.67 11.00
CA VAL A 225 0.44 -22.42 11.75
C VAL A 225 -0.92 -21.80 11.42
N ARG A 226 -1.28 -21.75 10.14
CA ARG A 226 -2.57 -21.21 9.71
C ARG A 226 -3.76 -21.96 10.33
N GLU A 227 -3.74 -23.28 10.26
CA GLU A 227 -4.80 -24.13 10.83
C GLU A 227 -4.88 -23.97 12.36
N THR A 228 -3.74 -23.91 13.06
CA THR A 228 -3.69 -23.69 14.50
C THR A 228 -4.31 -22.35 14.90
N ILE A 229 -4.00 -21.27 14.16
CA ILE A 229 -4.57 -19.94 14.43
C ILE A 229 -6.08 -19.94 14.19
N LEU A 230 -6.55 -20.48 13.07
CA LEU A 230 -7.98 -20.53 12.74
C LEU A 230 -8.77 -21.36 13.74
N ALA A 231 -8.25 -22.53 14.16
CA ALA A 231 -8.89 -23.37 15.15
C ALA A 231 -8.98 -22.67 16.52
N ALA A 232 -7.94 -22.00 16.94
CA ALA A 232 -7.93 -21.24 18.19
C ALA A 232 -8.85 -20.01 18.14
N GLY A 233 -8.91 -19.34 16.98
CA GLY A 233 -9.69 -18.13 16.78
C GLY A 233 -11.20 -18.37 16.62
N ALA A 234 -11.62 -19.60 16.31
CA ALA A 234 -13.01 -19.90 15.99
C ALA A 234 -14.00 -19.49 17.10
N GLU A 235 -13.69 -19.74 18.37
CA GLU A 235 -14.55 -19.36 19.50
C GLU A 235 -14.61 -17.83 19.72
N PHE A 236 -13.65 -17.07 19.20
CA PHE A 236 -13.59 -15.62 19.29
C PHE A 236 -14.19 -14.91 18.06
N GLY A 237 -14.79 -15.69 17.15
CA GLY A 237 -15.40 -15.18 15.92
C GLY A 237 -14.36 -14.76 14.85
N MET A 238 -13.23 -15.47 14.75
CA MET A 238 -12.22 -15.20 13.74
C MET A 238 -12.73 -15.51 12.35
N GLU A 239 -12.53 -14.55 11.45
CA GLU A 239 -12.77 -14.71 10.02
C GLU A 239 -11.44 -14.63 9.23
N PRO A 240 -11.14 -15.59 8.37
CA PRO A 240 -10.10 -15.38 7.36
C PRO A 240 -10.55 -14.33 6.35
N VAL A 241 -9.64 -13.48 5.88
CA VAL A 241 -9.97 -12.38 4.97
C VAL A 241 -9.54 -12.70 3.55
N GLY A 242 -10.49 -12.67 2.63
CA GLY A 242 -10.25 -12.85 1.21
C GLY A 242 -9.63 -11.60 0.54
N SER A 243 -9.13 -11.81 -0.67
CA SER A 243 -8.41 -10.77 -1.42
C SER A 243 -9.26 -9.54 -1.75
N ARG A 244 -10.57 -9.69 -1.89
CA ARG A 244 -11.49 -8.55 -2.12
C ARG A 244 -11.57 -7.63 -0.91
N ALA A 245 -11.75 -8.18 0.29
CA ALA A 245 -11.84 -7.39 1.52
C ALA A 245 -10.48 -6.83 1.93
N TYR A 246 -9.40 -7.60 1.78
CA TYR A 246 -8.06 -7.22 2.24
C TYR A 246 -7.64 -5.81 1.82
N SER A 247 -7.68 -5.54 0.51
CA SER A 247 -7.20 -4.26 -0.01
C SER A 247 -8.02 -3.04 0.47
N SER A 248 -9.28 -3.25 0.85
CA SER A 248 -10.16 -2.17 1.30
C SER A 248 -9.87 -1.66 2.72
N ASN A 249 -9.07 -2.38 3.52
CA ASN A 249 -8.69 -1.91 4.85
C ASN A 249 -7.96 -0.56 4.83
N THR A 250 -7.27 -0.26 3.74
CA THR A 250 -6.56 1.01 3.55
C THR A 250 -7.48 2.22 3.51
N LEU A 251 -8.73 2.07 3.08
CA LEU A 251 -9.73 3.14 3.09
C LEU A 251 -10.04 3.60 4.52
N GLU A 252 -9.97 2.70 5.49
CA GLU A 252 -10.20 3.01 6.90
C GLU A 252 -8.94 3.50 7.60
N SER A 253 -7.78 2.90 7.31
CA SER A 253 -6.50 3.23 7.95
C SER A 253 -5.72 4.37 7.29
N GLY A 254 -6.07 4.73 6.05
CA GLY A 254 -5.51 5.89 5.36
C GLY A 254 -4.13 5.69 4.74
N TRP A 255 -3.73 4.45 4.46
CA TRP A 255 -2.48 4.19 3.73
C TRP A 255 -2.75 4.11 2.22
N ILE A 256 -2.02 4.89 1.41
CA ILE A 256 -2.14 4.87 -0.06
C ILE A 256 -1.19 3.79 -0.61
N PRO A 257 -1.71 2.67 -1.15
CA PRO A 257 -0.91 1.48 -1.41
C PRO A 257 -0.07 1.50 -2.68
N SER A 258 -0.31 2.38 -3.62
CA SER A 258 0.32 2.29 -4.95
C SER A 258 0.43 3.65 -5.65
N PRO A 259 1.19 4.61 -5.10
CA PRO A 259 1.56 5.77 -5.89
C PRO A 259 2.39 5.31 -7.10
N LEU A 260 2.38 6.09 -8.18
CA LEU A 260 3.27 5.85 -9.31
C LEU A 260 4.73 6.02 -8.84
N PRO A 261 5.62 5.04 -9.04
CA PRO A 261 7.03 5.20 -8.72
C PRO A 261 7.64 6.34 -9.55
N ALA A 262 8.34 7.29 -8.92
CA ALA A 262 8.87 8.47 -9.58
C ALA A 262 10.21 8.20 -10.29
N ILE A 263 10.26 7.25 -11.21
CA ILE A 263 11.52 6.74 -11.78
C ILE A 263 11.67 6.89 -13.30
N TYR A 264 10.63 7.41 -13.97
CA TYR A 264 10.57 7.37 -15.44
C TYR A 264 11.35 8.51 -16.10
N THR A 265 11.78 9.50 -15.35
CA THR A 265 12.54 10.68 -15.79
C THR A 265 13.87 10.81 -15.05
N GLY A 266 14.66 11.86 -15.36
CA GLY A 266 15.98 12.10 -14.77
C GLY A 266 17.09 11.24 -15.37
N GLU A 267 18.19 11.84 -15.81
CA GLU A 267 19.35 11.11 -16.35
C GLU A 267 20.08 10.32 -15.26
N GLU A 268 20.07 10.79 -14.04
CA GLU A 268 20.64 10.12 -12.86
C GLU A 268 19.94 8.79 -12.53
N LEU A 269 18.68 8.61 -12.96
CA LEU A 269 17.94 7.36 -12.81
C LEU A 269 18.05 6.41 -14.01
N ARG A 270 18.72 6.83 -15.10
CA ARG A 270 18.92 5.97 -16.27
C ARG A 270 19.58 4.64 -15.94
N PRO A 271 20.67 4.56 -15.13
CA PRO A 271 21.25 3.27 -14.74
C PRO A 271 20.26 2.33 -14.04
N TYR A 272 19.36 2.89 -13.21
CA TYR A 272 18.31 2.11 -12.56
C TYR A 272 17.29 1.60 -13.57
N ARG A 273 16.87 2.44 -14.52
CA ARG A 273 15.94 2.00 -15.58
C ARG A 273 16.54 0.97 -16.53
N GLU A 274 17.85 1.02 -16.75
CA GLU A 274 18.59 0.00 -17.52
C GLU A 274 18.75 -1.32 -16.74
N TRP A 275 18.81 -1.26 -15.41
CA TRP A 275 18.83 -2.42 -14.52
C TRP A 275 17.46 -3.11 -14.41
N LEU A 276 16.35 -2.37 -14.45
CA LEU A 276 14.99 -2.90 -14.39
C LEU A 276 14.63 -3.65 -15.68
N GLY A 277 14.20 -4.91 -15.58
CA GLY A 277 13.71 -5.67 -16.72
C GLY A 277 12.46 -5.04 -17.38
N ALA A 278 12.26 -5.29 -18.66
CA ALA A 278 11.09 -4.81 -19.41
C ALA A 278 9.75 -5.42 -18.94
N ASP A 279 9.80 -6.45 -18.10
CA ASP A 279 8.66 -7.10 -17.44
C ASP A 279 8.56 -6.77 -15.94
N SER A 280 9.41 -5.86 -15.44
CA SER A 280 9.35 -5.38 -14.05
C SER A 280 7.98 -4.75 -13.74
N TYR A 281 7.64 -4.69 -12.45
CA TYR A 281 6.42 -4.01 -11.99
C TYR A 281 6.31 -2.59 -12.54
N GLU A 282 7.42 -1.86 -12.56
CA GLU A 282 7.53 -0.49 -13.03
C GLU A 282 7.33 -0.40 -14.55
N ALA A 283 7.88 -1.35 -15.30
CA ALA A 283 7.79 -1.35 -16.76
C ALA A 283 6.37 -1.66 -17.30
N VAL A 284 5.57 -2.41 -16.52
CA VAL A 284 4.22 -2.82 -16.91
C VAL A 284 3.11 -2.12 -16.11
N ASN A 285 3.45 -1.12 -15.30
CA ASN A 285 2.48 -0.40 -14.47
C ASN A 285 1.31 0.14 -15.32
N ALA A 286 0.11 0.13 -14.75
CA ALA A 286 -1.11 0.62 -15.40
C ALA A 286 -1.59 1.90 -14.72
N LEU A 287 -1.37 3.03 -15.40
CA LEU A 287 -1.86 4.34 -15.00
C LEU A 287 -3.33 4.49 -15.43
N ALA A 288 -4.19 4.92 -14.51
CA ALA A 288 -5.62 5.09 -14.73
C ALA A 288 -6.14 6.39 -14.08
N GLY A 289 -7.38 6.73 -14.35
CA GLY A 289 -8.06 7.89 -13.77
C GLY A 289 -8.34 9.00 -14.78
N SER A 290 -9.13 9.96 -14.34
CA SER A 290 -9.52 11.10 -15.15
C SER A 290 -8.46 12.17 -15.30
N TYR A 291 -7.48 12.21 -14.38
CA TYR A 291 -6.36 13.13 -14.49
C TYR A 291 -5.44 12.72 -15.63
N VAL A 292 -5.21 13.61 -16.55
CA VAL A 292 -4.32 13.40 -17.71
C VAL A 292 -3.37 14.60 -17.83
N SER A 293 -2.09 14.30 -17.89
CA SER A 293 -1.02 15.20 -18.30
C SER A 293 -0.12 14.47 -19.30
N ASP A 294 0.49 15.18 -20.20
CA ASP A 294 1.52 14.64 -21.12
C ASP A 294 2.87 14.48 -20.42
N ASP A 295 3.06 15.12 -19.26
CA ASP A 295 4.26 15.04 -18.42
C ASP A 295 4.03 14.02 -17.29
N ILE A 296 4.87 12.99 -17.26
CA ILE A 296 4.80 11.95 -16.22
C ILE A 296 5.17 12.51 -14.83
N GLU A 297 5.93 13.59 -14.73
CA GLU A 297 6.32 14.19 -13.45
C GLU A 297 5.13 14.81 -12.71
N ASP A 298 4.05 15.18 -13.41
CA ASP A 298 2.82 15.66 -12.80
C ASP A 298 2.08 14.60 -11.95
N TYR A 299 2.45 13.33 -12.12
CA TYR A 299 1.96 12.21 -11.32
C TYR A 299 2.87 11.87 -10.13
N TYR A 300 4.05 12.48 -10.03
CA TYR A 300 4.98 12.19 -8.95
C TYR A 300 4.54 12.85 -7.65
N LEU A 301 4.76 12.16 -6.55
CA LEU A 301 4.32 12.60 -5.24
C LEU A 301 5.49 12.77 -4.29
N THR A 302 5.41 13.83 -3.49
CA THR A 302 6.36 14.07 -2.41
C THR A 302 5.99 13.27 -1.16
N PRO A 303 6.90 13.08 -0.20
CA PRO A 303 6.58 12.42 1.08
C PRO A 303 5.41 13.08 1.81
N TRP A 304 5.25 14.39 1.74
CA TRP A 304 4.15 15.12 2.38
C TRP A 304 2.80 14.77 1.77
N ALA A 305 2.73 14.72 0.45
CA ALA A 305 1.52 14.36 -0.27
C ALA A 305 0.98 12.97 0.11
N LEU A 306 1.87 12.05 0.47
CA LEU A 306 1.53 10.70 0.93
C LEU A 306 1.38 10.59 2.46
N GLY A 307 1.58 11.68 3.20
CA GLY A 307 1.50 11.70 4.66
C GLY A 307 2.75 11.18 5.37
N TYR A 308 3.88 11.14 4.67
CA TYR A 308 5.20 10.71 5.21
C TYR A 308 6.08 11.89 5.64
N GLY A 309 5.60 13.13 5.61
CA GLY A 309 6.39 14.30 5.97
C GLY A 309 7.04 14.21 7.35
N ASN A 310 6.37 13.62 8.34
CA ASN A 310 6.93 13.40 9.67
C ASN A 310 8.12 12.41 9.71
N PHE A 311 8.30 11.62 8.67
CA PHE A 311 9.41 10.68 8.56
C PHE A 311 10.63 11.29 7.88
N VAL A 312 10.50 12.41 7.18
CA VAL A 312 11.65 13.13 6.62
C VAL A 312 12.52 13.63 7.77
N LYS A 313 13.75 13.13 7.81
CA LYS A 313 14.74 13.47 8.85
C LYS A 313 16.08 13.81 8.21
N PHE A 314 16.58 14.99 8.55
CA PHE A 314 17.84 15.50 8.04
C PHE A 314 19.02 15.27 9.01
N ASP A 315 18.92 14.25 9.88
CA ASP A 315 19.95 13.83 10.81
C ASP A 315 20.96 12.82 10.21
N HIS A 316 20.82 12.51 8.93
CA HIS A 316 21.70 11.64 8.14
C HIS A 316 21.68 12.06 6.66
N ASP A 317 22.66 11.58 5.92
CA ASP A 317 22.71 11.77 4.47
C ASP A 317 21.89 10.68 3.77
N PHE A 318 21.13 11.06 2.76
CA PHE A 318 20.34 10.13 1.94
C PHE A 318 20.08 10.69 0.54
N ILE A 319 19.80 9.81 -0.41
CA ILE A 319 19.45 10.19 -1.79
C ILE A 319 18.20 11.09 -1.77
N GLY A 320 18.29 12.27 -2.39
CA GLY A 320 17.20 13.25 -2.45
C GLY A 320 17.13 14.24 -1.27
N ARG A 321 18.08 14.18 -0.32
CA ARG A 321 18.12 15.08 0.83
C ARG A 321 18.08 16.55 0.43
N ASP A 322 18.99 17.00 -0.44
CA ASP A 322 19.10 18.41 -0.84
C ASP A 322 17.80 18.92 -1.46
N ALA A 323 17.14 18.09 -2.27
CA ALA A 323 15.86 18.42 -2.88
C ALA A 323 14.77 18.60 -1.83
N LEU A 324 14.71 17.71 -0.82
CA LEU A 324 13.69 17.77 0.24
C LEU A 324 13.97 18.90 1.24
N GLU A 325 15.24 19.27 1.51
CA GLU A 325 15.58 20.42 2.35
C GLU A 325 15.15 21.76 1.72
N ALA A 326 15.09 21.82 0.39
CA ALA A 326 14.64 22.99 -0.35
C ALA A 326 13.10 23.14 -0.41
N VAL A 327 12.36 22.10 -0.02
CA VAL A 327 10.88 22.10 -0.06
C VAL A 327 10.32 22.83 1.15
N ASP A 328 9.36 23.75 0.92
CA ASP A 328 8.50 24.25 1.97
C ASP A 328 7.37 23.24 2.28
N PRO A 329 7.38 22.57 3.44
CA PRO A 329 6.38 21.57 3.80
C PRO A 329 4.93 22.11 3.80
N GLU A 330 4.74 23.38 4.14
CA GLU A 330 3.41 24.00 4.23
C GLU A 330 2.78 24.25 2.85
N SER A 331 3.61 24.30 1.80
CA SER A 331 3.15 24.45 0.41
C SER A 331 2.74 23.12 -0.24
N GLN A 332 3.04 22.00 0.41
CA GLN A 332 2.83 20.70 -0.18
C GLN A 332 1.39 20.22 -0.07
N ARG A 333 0.94 19.47 -1.07
CA ARG A 333 -0.32 18.74 -0.97
C ARG A 333 -0.30 17.84 0.27
N ARG A 334 -1.48 17.66 0.86
CA ARG A 334 -1.65 16.82 2.04
C ARG A 334 -2.62 15.68 1.78
N LYS A 335 -2.38 14.55 2.41
CA LYS A 335 -3.24 13.38 2.34
C LYS A 335 -4.56 13.62 3.07
N VAL A 336 -5.66 13.22 2.44
CA VAL A 336 -7.02 13.27 2.98
C VAL A 336 -7.82 12.03 2.59
N THR A 337 -9.02 11.87 3.15
CA THR A 337 -10.03 10.96 2.61
C THR A 337 -11.14 11.80 1.97
N LEU A 338 -11.67 11.34 0.84
CA LEU A 338 -12.87 11.91 0.24
C LEU A 338 -14.05 10.98 0.53
N GLU A 339 -15.11 11.50 1.12
CA GLU A 339 -16.39 10.81 1.30
C GLU A 339 -17.31 11.16 0.14
N TRP A 340 -17.63 10.16 -0.67
CA TRP A 340 -18.42 10.33 -1.89
C TRP A 340 -19.93 10.45 -1.60
N ASN A 341 -20.61 11.27 -2.37
CA ASN A 341 -22.05 11.50 -2.23
C ASN A 341 -22.85 10.24 -2.59
N ALA A 342 -23.77 9.83 -1.72
CA ALA A 342 -24.52 8.58 -1.88
C ALA A 342 -25.48 8.60 -3.09
N ASP A 343 -26.11 9.75 -3.42
CA ASP A 343 -27.02 9.87 -4.56
C ASP A 343 -26.25 9.79 -5.89
N ASP A 344 -25.04 10.35 -5.92
CA ASP A 344 -24.15 10.27 -7.07
C ASP A 344 -23.69 8.82 -7.29
N MET A 345 -23.39 8.10 -6.20
CA MET A 345 -23.08 6.67 -6.25
C MET A 345 -24.25 5.84 -6.76
N ALA A 346 -25.48 6.16 -6.35
CA ALA A 346 -26.67 5.51 -6.87
C ALA A 346 -26.86 5.79 -8.36
N THR A 347 -26.55 7.00 -8.82
CA THR A 347 -26.62 7.38 -10.25
C THR A 347 -25.59 6.61 -11.08
N ILE A 348 -24.34 6.52 -10.61
CA ILE A 348 -23.30 5.71 -11.26
C ILE A 348 -23.74 4.25 -11.36
N ALA A 349 -24.23 3.66 -10.29
CA ALA A 349 -24.70 2.29 -10.26
C ALA A 349 -25.92 2.06 -11.19
N ALA A 350 -26.86 2.99 -11.25
CA ALA A 350 -28.05 2.90 -12.09
C ALA A 350 -27.70 2.91 -13.59
N SER A 351 -26.61 3.55 -13.99
CA SER A 351 -26.22 3.68 -15.39
C SER A 351 -25.90 2.34 -16.08
N VAL A 352 -25.50 1.32 -15.31
CA VAL A 352 -25.23 -0.03 -15.88
C VAL A 352 -26.48 -0.75 -16.35
N PHE A 353 -27.66 -0.28 -15.95
CA PHE A 353 -28.96 -0.84 -16.34
C PHE A 353 -29.61 -0.07 -17.52
N ASP A 354 -28.95 0.99 -18.02
CA ASP A 354 -29.43 1.71 -19.19
C ASP A 354 -28.83 1.10 -20.48
N PRO A 355 -29.66 0.48 -21.35
CA PRO A 355 -29.15 -0.14 -22.57
C PRO A 355 -28.83 0.87 -23.70
N LYS A 356 -29.02 2.18 -23.51
CA LYS A 356 -28.94 3.21 -24.54
C LYS A 356 -27.56 3.81 -24.80
N GLY A 357 -26.50 3.18 -24.33
CA GLY A 357 -25.14 3.65 -24.55
C GLY A 357 -24.19 3.16 -23.48
N PRO A 358 -22.93 3.62 -23.48
CA PRO A 358 -22.01 3.31 -22.41
C PRO A 358 -22.49 3.99 -21.12
N GLY A 359 -22.54 3.21 -20.03
CA GLY A 359 -22.77 3.74 -18.68
C GLY A 359 -21.60 4.63 -18.21
N TYR A 360 -21.67 5.06 -16.98
CA TYR A 360 -20.51 5.65 -16.32
C TYR A 360 -19.47 4.56 -16.01
N GLN A 361 -18.21 4.96 -15.77
CA GLN A 361 -17.18 4.03 -15.31
C GLN A 361 -17.72 3.20 -14.14
N PHE A 362 -17.66 1.87 -14.29
CA PHE A 362 -18.20 0.95 -13.30
C PHE A 362 -17.47 1.12 -11.95
N PHE A 363 -18.24 1.24 -10.89
CA PHE A 363 -17.72 1.33 -9.53
C PHE A 363 -17.80 -0.06 -8.86
N ASP A 364 -16.72 -0.84 -8.96
CA ASP A 364 -16.67 -2.17 -8.38
C ASP A 364 -16.57 -2.11 -6.84
N LEU A 365 -17.24 -3.02 -6.17
CA LEU A 365 -17.24 -3.12 -4.71
C LEU A 365 -16.45 -4.35 -4.26
N PRO A 366 -15.61 -4.25 -3.24
CA PRO A 366 -15.30 -3.07 -2.42
C PRO A 366 -14.16 -2.19 -2.95
N ASN A 367 -13.48 -2.56 -4.04
CA ASN A 367 -12.37 -1.80 -4.62
C ASN A 367 -12.70 -1.41 -6.06
N ALA A 368 -12.70 -0.12 -6.33
CA ALA A 368 -13.08 0.44 -7.62
C ALA A 368 -11.87 0.84 -8.50
N ASN A 369 -10.65 0.46 -8.09
CA ASN A 369 -9.46 0.80 -8.85
C ASN A 369 -9.35 -0.06 -10.11
N TYR A 370 -9.18 0.57 -11.27
CA TYR A 370 -9.12 -0.08 -12.58
C TYR A 370 -7.75 0.00 -13.27
N GLY A 371 -6.74 0.48 -12.54
CA GLY A 371 -5.31 0.42 -12.85
C GLY A 371 -4.49 0.11 -11.61
N SER A 372 -3.18 -0.07 -11.74
CA SER A 372 -2.29 -0.25 -10.57
C SER A 372 -2.01 1.07 -9.86
N SER A 373 -2.05 2.19 -10.58
CA SER A 373 -1.92 3.55 -10.06
C SER A 373 -3.05 4.39 -10.64
N ASN A 374 -4.02 4.79 -9.81
CA ASN A 374 -5.18 5.58 -10.24
C ASN A 374 -5.02 7.02 -9.79
N TYR A 375 -5.40 7.95 -10.67
CA TYR A 375 -5.38 9.38 -10.41
C TYR A 375 -6.64 10.02 -11.03
N ASP A 376 -7.67 10.23 -10.20
CA ASP A 376 -8.85 10.97 -10.62
C ASP A 376 -8.74 12.43 -10.19
N SER A 377 -9.08 13.36 -11.05
CA SER A 377 -9.05 14.79 -10.80
C SER A 377 -10.02 15.16 -9.68
N VAL A 378 -9.55 15.96 -8.72
CA VAL A 378 -10.36 16.57 -7.67
C VAL A 378 -10.45 18.07 -7.96
N LEU A 379 -11.66 18.55 -8.19
CA LEU A 379 -11.93 19.95 -8.58
C LEU A 379 -12.66 20.69 -7.46
N ASP A 380 -12.35 21.98 -7.33
CA ASP A 380 -13.13 22.89 -6.50
C ASP A 380 -14.46 23.31 -7.17
N ALA A 381 -15.21 24.22 -6.52
CA ALA A 381 -16.49 24.72 -7.03
C ALA A 381 -16.34 25.54 -8.33
N ASP A 382 -15.18 26.09 -8.59
CA ASP A 382 -14.87 26.87 -9.79
C ASP A 382 -14.30 26.00 -10.93
N GLY A 383 -14.12 24.70 -10.68
CA GLY A 383 -13.59 23.75 -11.65
C GLY A 383 -12.06 23.69 -11.72
N ASN A 384 -11.35 24.30 -10.77
CA ASN A 384 -9.88 24.22 -10.73
C ASN A 384 -9.42 22.89 -10.12
N LEU A 385 -8.32 22.36 -10.63
CA LEU A 385 -7.69 21.16 -10.08
C LEU A 385 -7.06 21.48 -8.72
N VAL A 386 -7.61 20.88 -7.66
CA VAL A 386 -7.14 21.08 -6.28
C VAL A 386 -6.59 19.80 -5.64
N GLY A 387 -6.62 18.68 -6.32
CA GLY A 387 -6.10 17.42 -5.79
C GLY A 387 -6.26 16.23 -6.72
N LEU A 388 -5.82 15.08 -6.24
CA LEU A 388 -5.87 13.80 -6.95
C LEU A 388 -6.45 12.72 -6.02
N SER A 389 -7.47 12.02 -6.49
CA SER A 389 -8.05 10.85 -5.83
C SER A 389 -7.35 9.61 -6.35
N MET A 390 -6.82 8.75 -5.45
CA MET A 390 -5.84 7.74 -5.85
C MET A 390 -6.22 6.30 -5.53
N PHE A 391 -7.00 6.08 -4.51
CA PHE A 391 -7.44 4.73 -4.13
C PHE A 391 -8.88 4.77 -3.69
N THR A 392 -9.75 4.17 -4.47
CA THR A 392 -11.20 4.31 -4.37
C THR A 392 -11.88 2.98 -4.07
N GLY A 393 -12.88 2.99 -3.20
CA GLY A 393 -13.64 1.80 -2.87
C GLY A 393 -14.74 2.06 -1.84
N TYR A 394 -15.21 0.99 -1.20
CA TYR A 394 -16.30 1.01 -0.23
C TYR A 394 -15.93 0.33 1.08
N SER A 395 -16.22 1.00 2.20
CA SER A 395 -16.17 0.41 3.53
C SER A 395 -17.57 -0.01 4.00
N ALA A 396 -17.75 -1.29 4.30
CA ALA A 396 -18.97 -1.81 4.91
C ALA A 396 -19.09 -1.39 6.39
N ASN A 397 -17.98 -1.11 7.06
CA ASN A 397 -17.94 -0.60 8.42
C ASN A 397 -18.46 0.83 8.50
N GLU A 398 -18.00 1.69 7.59
CA GLU A 398 -18.43 3.10 7.51
C GLU A 398 -19.72 3.26 6.68
N ARG A 399 -20.07 2.28 5.85
CA ARG A 399 -21.19 2.32 4.89
C ARG A 399 -21.06 3.53 3.94
N ARG A 400 -19.84 3.75 3.45
CA ARG A 400 -19.50 4.88 2.57
C ARG A 400 -18.62 4.43 1.42
N ALA A 401 -18.82 5.03 0.26
CA ALA A 401 -17.80 5.07 -0.78
C ALA A 401 -16.76 6.12 -0.39
N LEU A 402 -15.51 5.73 -0.39
CA LEU A 402 -14.38 6.52 0.07
C LEU A 402 -13.27 6.49 -0.97
N SER A 403 -12.48 7.55 -1.04
CA SER A 403 -11.18 7.47 -1.69
C SER A 403 -10.09 8.15 -0.88
N LEU A 404 -8.90 7.59 -0.93
CA LEU A 404 -7.70 8.23 -0.42
C LEU A 404 -7.20 9.21 -1.48
N ALA A 405 -6.92 10.42 -1.08
CA ALA A 405 -6.56 11.50 -1.97
C ALA A 405 -5.45 12.38 -1.39
N THR A 406 -4.86 13.18 -2.27
CA THR A 406 -3.99 14.28 -1.88
C THR A 406 -4.59 15.58 -2.42
N VAL A 407 -4.66 16.61 -1.58
CA VAL A 407 -5.25 17.91 -1.95
C VAL A 407 -4.28 19.05 -1.61
N ASN A 408 -4.45 20.18 -2.28
CA ASN A 408 -3.70 21.40 -1.98
C ASN A 408 -3.87 21.81 -0.50
N PRO A 409 -2.87 22.46 0.10
CA PRO A 409 -2.86 22.72 1.55
C PRO A 409 -4.00 23.66 2.01
N ASP A 410 -4.48 24.52 1.13
CA ASP A 410 -5.57 25.49 1.37
C ASP A 410 -6.98 24.89 1.33
N VAL A 411 -7.14 23.66 0.84
CA VAL A 411 -8.44 22.95 0.81
C VAL A 411 -8.79 22.45 2.22
N PRO A 412 -9.80 23.00 2.93
CA PRO A 412 -10.08 22.61 4.30
C PRO A 412 -10.81 21.27 4.42
N ILE A 413 -10.69 20.61 5.58
CA ILE A 413 -11.59 19.53 5.96
C ILE A 413 -13.02 20.06 6.02
N GLY A 414 -13.95 19.30 5.45
CA GLY A 414 -15.35 19.68 5.30
C GLY A 414 -15.66 20.42 3.98
N ALA A 415 -14.67 20.73 3.15
CA ALA A 415 -14.91 21.31 1.83
C ALA A 415 -15.63 20.30 0.93
N GLU A 416 -16.60 20.80 0.15
CA GLU A 416 -17.18 20.05 -0.97
C GLU A 416 -16.29 20.19 -2.18
N VAL A 417 -16.04 19.07 -2.84
CA VAL A 417 -15.23 18.97 -4.06
C VAL A 417 -15.91 18.05 -5.06
N THR A 418 -15.47 18.08 -6.31
CA THR A 418 -15.93 17.17 -7.36
C THR A 418 -14.79 16.23 -7.73
N VAL A 419 -15.03 14.92 -7.63
CA VAL A 419 -14.15 13.89 -8.21
C VAL A 419 -14.65 13.56 -9.61
N VAL A 420 -13.83 13.74 -10.62
CA VAL A 420 -14.17 13.33 -11.98
C VAL A 420 -13.91 11.82 -12.09
N TRP A 421 -14.97 11.02 -12.06
CA TRP A 421 -14.87 9.56 -12.09
C TRP A 421 -14.86 9.03 -13.51
N GLY A 422 -13.85 8.22 -13.84
CA GLY A 422 -13.69 7.61 -15.15
C GLY A 422 -12.66 8.32 -16.04
N GLU A 423 -12.14 7.60 -17.02
CA GLU A 423 -11.15 8.13 -17.97
C GLU A 423 -11.81 9.03 -19.03
N PRO A 424 -11.11 10.03 -19.56
CA PRO A 424 -11.64 10.86 -20.64
C PRO A 424 -11.80 10.08 -21.95
N ASP A 425 -12.53 10.67 -22.90
CA ASP A 425 -12.71 10.19 -24.28
C ASP A 425 -13.26 8.75 -24.38
N GLY A 426 -14.04 8.32 -23.39
CA GLY A 426 -14.66 7.00 -23.38
C GLY A 426 -13.76 5.88 -22.87
N GLY A 427 -12.60 6.20 -22.30
CA GLY A 427 -11.64 5.25 -21.73
C GLY A 427 -10.42 4.99 -22.63
N THR A 428 -9.43 4.36 -22.06
CA THR A 428 -8.18 3.97 -22.71
C THR A 428 -8.26 2.55 -23.29
N ARG A 429 -7.19 2.08 -23.93
CA ARG A 429 -7.12 0.72 -24.50
C ARG A 429 -6.78 -0.39 -23.49
N LYS A 430 -6.79 -0.08 -22.18
CA LYS A 430 -6.59 -1.09 -21.13
C LYS A 430 -7.69 -2.16 -21.20
N THR A 431 -7.32 -3.42 -21.07
CA THR A 431 -8.28 -4.53 -21.03
C THR A 431 -9.20 -4.52 -19.82
N SER A 432 -8.83 -3.79 -18.76
CA SER A 432 -9.63 -3.62 -17.54
C SER A 432 -10.61 -2.44 -17.59
N VAL A 433 -10.63 -1.69 -18.68
CA VAL A 433 -11.48 -0.50 -18.84
C VAL A 433 -12.41 -0.71 -20.02
N GLU A 434 -13.71 -0.69 -19.74
CA GLU A 434 -14.76 -0.72 -20.76
C GLU A 434 -15.06 0.70 -21.27
N PRO A 435 -15.64 0.86 -22.47
CA PRO A 435 -16.13 2.15 -22.91
C PRO A 435 -17.13 2.74 -21.91
N HIS A 436 -16.90 3.96 -21.46
CA HIS A 436 -17.72 4.60 -20.43
C HIS A 436 -17.77 6.12 -20.58
N ASN A 437 -18.72 6.74 -19.90
CA ASN A 437 -18.78 8.18 -19.71
C ASN A 437 -18.16 8.56 -18.37
N GLN A 438 -17.55 9.74 -18.28
CA GLN A 438 -17.14 10.32 -17.01
C GLN A 438 -18.36 10.80 -16.20
N PHE A 439 -18.25 10.74 -14.87
CA PHE A 439 -19.24 11.28 -13.96
C PHE A 439 -18.58 12.26 -12.94
N PRO A 440 -19.08 13.50 -12.81
CA PRO A 440 -18.61 14.44 -11.80
C PRO A 440 -19.26 14.13 -10.44
N ALA A 441 -18.62 13.26 -9.67
CA ALA A 441 -19.13 12.86 -8.36
C ALA A 441 -18.80 13.89 -7.28
N ARG A 442 -19.77 14.33 -6.52
CA ARG A 442 -19.58 15.18 -5.35
C ARG A 442 -18.93 14.37 -4.24
N ALA A 443 -18.02 15.01 -3.50
CA ALA A 443 -17.39 14.43 -2.35
C ALA A 443 -17.10 15.49 -1.28
N VAL A 444 -16.92 15.04 -0.03
CA VAL A 444 -16.53 15.90 1.09
C VAL A 444 -15.13 15.53 1.55
N VAL A 445 -14.26 16.52 1.66
CA VAL A 445 -12.90 16.35 2.19
C VAL A 445 -12.97 16.00 3.68
N SER A 446 -12.51 14.83 4.02
CA SER A 446 -12.61 14.21 5.34
C SER A 446 -11.23 13.90 5.95
N PRO A 447 -11.15 13.75 7.27
CA PRO A 447 -9.89 13.37 7.92
C PRO A 447 -9.32 12.04 7.40
N VAL A 448 -8.00 11.88 7.49
CA VAL A 448 -7.30 10.61 7.26
C VAL A 448 -6.52 10.22 8.53
N PRO A 449 -6.66 9.01 9.06
CA PRO A 449 -7.64 7.96 8.72
C PRO A 449 -9.08 8.44 8.81
N TYR A 450 -9.95 7.95 7.91
CA TYR A 450 -11.38 8.29 7.93
C TYR A 450 -12.07 7.70 9.16
N SER A 451 -11.85 6.43 9.40
CA SER A 451 -12.43 5.71 10.54
C SER A 451 -11.94 6.27 11.87
N GLU A 452 -12.86 6.45 12.83
CA GLU A 452 -12.51 6.93 14.18
C GLU A 452 -11.66 5.92 14.94
N VAL A 453 -11.88 4.64 14.74
CA VAL A 453 -11.12 3.57 15.41
C VAL A 453 -9.63 3.72 15.17
N PRO A 454 -9.08 3.71 13.93
CA PRO A 454 -7.66 3.93 13.72
C PRO A 454 -7.20 5.35 14.08
N ARG A 455 -8.05 6.36 13.94
CA ARG A 455 -7.66 7.74 14.21
C ARG A 455 -7.56 8.07 15.70
N LYS A 456 -8.49 7.58 16.51
CA LYS A 456 -8.61 7.93 17.94
C LYS A 456 -8.20 6.78 18.85
N GLU A 457 -8.84 5.63 18.72
CA GLU A 457 -8.69 4.52 19.68
C GLU A 457 -7.37 3.80 19.48
N TYR A 458 -7.03 3.42 18.25
CA TYR A 458 -5.76 2.75 17.96
C TYR A 458 -4.57 3.65 18.24
N HIS A 459 -4.64 4.94 17.84
CA HIS A 459 -3.56 5.88 18.02
C HIS A 459 -3.30 6.21 19.50
N SER A 460 -4.33 6.40 20.29
CA SER A 460 -4.24 6.86 21.69
C SER A 460 -4.27 5.72 22.73
N GLY A 461 -4.90 4.59 22.41
CA GLY A 461 -5.09 3.49 23.35
C GLY A 461 -4.42 2.20 22.89
N TRP A 462 -4.91 1.60 21.85
CA TRP A 462 -4.51 0.25 21.43
C TRP A 462 -3.10 0.14 20.86
N ARG A 463 -2.53 1.26 20.46
CA ARG A 463 -1.15 1.31 19.96
C ARG A 463 -0.11 1.37 21.08
N THR A 464 -0.47 1.92 22.24
CA THR A 464 0.48 2.29 23.30
C THR A 464 0.20 1.67 24.66
N THR A 465 -0.99 1.10 24.89
CA THR A 465 -1.40 0.51 26.18
C THR A 465 -1.53 -1.01 26.09
N GLN A 466 -1.33 -1.68 27.24
CA GLN A 466 -1.72 -3.06 27.41
C GLN A 466 -3.23 -3.19 27.21
N PHE A 467 -3.62 -4.25 26.51
CA PHE A 467 -5.02 -4.66 26.51
C PHE A 467 -5.31 -5.22 27.90
N ALA A 468 -6.08 -4.49 28.70
CA ALA A 468 -6.64 -5.05 29.91
C ALA A 468 -7.47 -6.27 29.50
N ALA A 469 -7.18 -7.43 30.04
CA ALA A 469 -8.01 -8.59 29.88
C ALA A 469 -9.41 -8.21 30.38
N SER A 470 -10.38 -8.14 29.46
CA SER A 470 -11.78 -7.84 29.76
C SER A 470 -12.47 -9.09 30.28
#